data_3e3af058fb709db00dbaa3de205a4bc3
#
_entry.id   3e3af058fb709db00dbaa3de205a4bc3
#
_cell.length_a   1.000
_cell.length_b   1.000
_cell.length_c   1.000
_cell.angle_alpha   90.00
_cell.angle_beta   90.00
_cell.angle_gamma   90.00
#
_symmetry.space_group_name_H-M   'P 1'
#
loop_
_entity.id
_entity.type
_entity.pdbx_description
1 polymer ?
#
loop_
_entity_poly.entity_id
_entity_poly.type
_entity_poly.pdbx_seq_one_letter_code
_entity_poly.pdbx_strand_id
1 'polypeptide(L)'
;MDAGTVTVGADDATVTTADVVSSNGVIHVIDKVLTPPADDPFEGIDCTETIGLTTDGYGFTPSVVNIEPGQTVCWSWTDAGMAHNVKQVDGFQSSTYVTGGVTSGDPATTVAFHHTFTENQTFYYACEPHVSSKMHGEIVVGDGGVDTTSDKKESEDAPGFVASTMVLAMLGAVLFMSRRRSL
;
A
#
# COMPACT_ATOMS: atom_id res chain seq x y z
N MET A 1 -49.53 15.88 -3.94
CA MET A 1 -48.46 14.97 -3.48
C MET A 1 -47.46 14.94 -4.62
N ASP A 2 -46.30 15.58 -4.43
CA ASP A 2 -45.23 15.52 -5.40
C ASP A 2 -44.78 14.07 -5.53
N ALA A 3 -44.91 13.52 -6.73
CA ALA A 3 -44.36 12.23 -7.07
C ALA A 3 -42.83 12.41 -7.07
N GLY A 4 -42.19 12.05 -5.95
CA GLY A 4 -40.74 12.05 -5.88
C GLY A 4 -40.16 11.14 -6.97
N THR A 5 -39.17 11.61 -7.68
CA THR A 5 -38.44 10.80 -8.66
C THR A 5 -37.80 9.60 -7.90
N VAL A 6 -38.22 8.39 -8.24
CA VAL A 6 -37.61 7.17 -7.69
C VAL A 6 -36.55 6.72 -8.67
N THR A 7 -35.29 6.71 -8.25
CA THR A 7 -34.19 6.15 -9.03
C THR A 7 -33.92 4.73 -8.60
N VAL A 8 -33.56 3.86 -9.54
CA VAL A 8 -33.32 2.43 -9.31
C VAL A 8 -31.97 2.03 -9.89
N GLY A 9 -31.18 1.33 -9.09
CA GLY A 9 -29.90 0.78 -9.51
C GLY A 9 -28.77 1.82 -9.59
N ALA A 10 -27.56 1.36 -9.95
CA ALA A 10 -26.35 2.19 -10.07
C ALA A 10 -26.39 3.11 -11.31
N ASP A 11 -27.28 2.83 -12.29
CA ASP A 11 -27.41 3.57 -13.53
C ASP A 11 -28.36 4.77 -13.42
N ASP A 12 -28.86 5.10 -12.23
CA ASP A 12 -29.83 6.18 -11.99
C ASP A 12 -31.05 6.13 -12.94
N ALA A 13 -31.57 4.92 -13.19
CA ALA A 13 -32.76 4.74 -13.97
C ALA A 13 -33.98 5.37 -13.26
N THR A 14 -34.77 6.15 -13.99
CA THR A 14 -35.94 6.82 -13.42
C THR A 14 -37.18 6.00 -13.70
N VAL A 15 -38.05 5.85 -12.71
CA VAL A 15 -39.37 5.26 -12.92
C VAL A 15 -40.24 6.29 -13.65
N THR A 16 -40.52 6.01 -14.93
CA THR A 16 -41.33 6.90 -15.79
C THR A 16 -42.83 6.64 -15.67
N THR A 17 -43.20 5.39 -15.36
CA THR A 17 -44.59 5.00 -15.06
C THR A 17 -44.59 4.02 -13.93
N ALA A 18 -45.22 4.39 -12.83
CA ALA A 18 -45.34 3.54 -11.65
C ALA A 18 -46.68 2.82 -11.61
N ASP A 19 -46.73 1.71 -10.87
CA ASP A 19 -47.94 1.02 -10.45
C ASP A 19 -48.85 0.56 -11.60
N VAL A 20 -48.28 0.14 -12.73
CA VAL A 20 -49.04 -0.53 -13.79
C VAL A 20 -49.47 -1.89 -13.28
N VAL A 21 -50.74 -2.01 -12.90
CA VAL A 21 -51.31 -3.21 -12.30
C VAL A 21 -51.50 -4.29 -13.34
N SER A 22 -51.01 -5.49 -13.07
CA SER A 22 -51.25 -6.72 -13.84
C SER A 22 -52.02 -7.73 -12.99
N SER A 23 -52.50 -8.80 -13.60
CA SER A 23 -53.23 -9.84 -12.89
C SER A 23 -52.42 -10.60 -11.82
N ASN A 24 -51.11 -10.56 -11.88
CA ASN A 24 -50.18 -11.28 -11.04
C ASN A 24 -49.09 -10.38 -10.39
N GLY A 25 -49.20 -9.05 -10.47
CA GLY A 25 -48.22 -8.13 -9.88
C GLY A 25 -48.35 -6.71 -10.37
N VAL A 26 -47.33 -5.91 -10.05
CA VAL A 26 -47.20 -4.51 -10.44
C VAL A 26 -45.92 -4.37 -11.26
N ILE A 27 -46.00 -3.57 -12.33
CA ILE A 27 -44.90 -3.25 -13.25
C ILE A 27 -44.53 -1.79 -13.09
N HIS A 28 -43.27 -1.48 -12.97
CA HIS A 28 -42.73 -0.14 -13.07
C HIS A 28 -41.94 -0.01 -14.37
N VAL A 29 -42.25 1.03 -15.16
CA VAL A 29 -41.55 1.33 -16.39
C VAL A 29 -40.40 2.27 -16.06
N ILE A 30 -39.22 1.95 -16.52
CA ILE A 30 -38.02 2.75 -16.33
C ILE A 30 -37.45 3.26 -17.65
N ASP A 31 -36.72 4.37 -17.62
CA ASP A 31 -36.18 5.06 -18.82
C ASP A 31 -34.87 4.49 -19.33
N LYS A 32 -34.23 3.58 -18.56
CA LYS A 32 -32.94 2.96 -18.91
C LYS A 32 -32.94 1.47 -18.58
N VAL A 33 -32.13 0.72 -19.27
CA VAL A 33 -31.84 -0.67 -18.92
C VAL A 33 -30.95 -0.67 -17.66
N LEU A 34 -31.32 -1.45 -16.66
CA LEU A 34 -30.46 -1.68 -15.50
C LEU A 34 -29.37 -2.66 -15.88
N THR A 35 -28.13 -2.26 -15.72
CA THR A 35 -26.99 -3.16 -15.77
C THR A 35 -26.81 -3.80 -14.38
N PRO A 36 -26.63 -5.13 -14.28
CA PRO A 36 -26.20 -5.72 -13.02
C PRO A 36 -24.93 -5.02 -12.53
N PRO A 37 -24.76 -4.83 -11.20
CA PRO A 37 -23.45 -4.43 -10.69
C PRO A 37 -22.39 -5.35 -11.30
N ALA A 38 -21.26 -4.78 -11.74
CA ALA A 38 -20.12 -5.61 -12.12
C ALA A 38 -19.80 -6.51 -10.90
N ASP A 39 -19.62 -7.80 -11.14
CA ASP A 39 -19.20 -8.73 -10.08
C ASP A 39 -17.93 -8.16 -9.46
N ASP A 40 -17.99 -7.82 -8.17
CA ASP A 40 -16.80 -7.38 -7.44
C ASP A 40 -15.88 -8.59 -7.29
N PRO A 41 -14.71 -8.60 -7.92
CA PRO A 41 -13.81 -9.75 -7.84
C PRO A 41 -13.28 -9.99 -6.41
N PHE A 42 -13.53 -9.04 -5.50
CA PHE A 42 -13.15 -9.11 -4.09
C PHE A 42 -14.35 -9.16 -3.14
N GLU A 43 -15.52 -9.59 -3.62
CA GLU A 43 -16.69 -9.74 -2.75
C GLU A 43 -16.35 -10.57 -1.51
N GLY A 44 -16.55 -9.98 -0.33
CA GLY A 44 -16.21 -10.58 0.97
C GLY A 44 -14.73 -10.52 1.36
N ILE A 45 -13.87 -9.89 0.57
CA ILE A 45 -12.47 -9.59 0.89
C ILE A 45 -12.36 -8.12 1.33
N ASP A 46 -11.85 -7.88 2.53
CA ASP A 46 -11.59 -6.52 3.01
C ASP A 46 -10.20 -6.05 2.52
N CYS A 47 -10.19 -5.40 1.36
CA CYS A 47 -8.98 -4.83 0.79
C CYS A 47 -8.63 -3.52 1.49
N THR A 48 -7.56 -3.50 2.28
CA THR A 48 -7.03 -2.27 2.90
C THR A 48 -6.55 -1.29 1.84
N GLU A 49 -5.87 -1.81 0.81
CA GLU A 49 -5.44 -1.05 -0.36
C GLU A 49 -5.66 -1.87 -1.62
N THR A 50 -6.01 -1.17 -2.72
CA THR A 50 -6.11 -1.77 -4.04
C THR A 50 -5.11 -1.13 -4.98
N ILE A 51 -4.25 -1.95 -5.57
CA ILE A 51 -3.20 -1.55 -6.50
C ILE A 51 -3.64 -1.85 -7.92
N GLY A 52 -3.61 -0.82 -8.76
CA GLY A 52 -3.86 -0.92 -10.19
C GLY A 52 -2.60 -0.72 -11.03
N LEU A 53 -2.80 -0.36 -12.29
CA LEU A 53 -1.75 -0.02 -13.24
C LEU A 53 -1.70 1.49 -13.48
N THR A 54 -0.51 2.02 -13.76
CA THR A 54 -0.36 3.38 -14.28
C THR A 54 -0.99 3.51 -15.66
N THR A 55 -1.35 4.72 -16.08
CA THR A 55 -2.01 4.97 -17.36
C THR A 55 -1.21 4.55 -18.58
N ASP A 56 0.14 4.51 -18.47
CA ASP A 56 1.03 4.03 -19.51
C ASP A 56 1.24 2.49 -19.49
N GLY A 57 0.71 1.82 -18.46
CA GLY A 57 0.79 0.38 -18.29
C GLY A 57 2.16 -0.13 -17.81
N TYR A 58 3.15 0.73 -17.54
CA TYR A 58 4.49 0.28 -17.14
C TYR A 58 4.78 0.40 -15.64
N GLY A 59 3.77 0.63 -14.83
CA GLY A 59 3.93 0.75 -13.38
C GLY A 59 2.72 0.25 -12.61
N PHE A 60 2.93 -0.07 -11.33
CA PHE A 60 1.87 -0.28 -10.35
C PHE A 60 1.49 1.06 -9.69
N THR A 61 0.21 1.24 -9.37
CA THR A 61 -0.26 2.45 -8.70
C THR A 61 -1.29 2.15 -7.61
N PRO A 62 -1.00 2.50 -6.34
CA PRO A 62 0.28 3.01 -5.83
C PRO A 62 1.42 1.99 -5.96
N SER A 63 2.67 2.46 -6.10
CA SER A 63 3.84 1.59 -6.19
C SER A 63 4.43 1.21 -4.83
N VAL A 64 4.11 1.98 -3.78
CA VAL A 64 4.48 1.73 -2.39
C VAL A 64 3.23 1.83 -1.53
N VAL A 65 3.01 0.83 -0.69
CA VAL A 65 1.88 0.74 0.22
C VAL A 65 2.37 0.42 1.62
N ASN A 66 1.81 1.09 2.63
CA ASN A 66 2.08 0.81 4.04
C ASN A 66 0.82 0.25 4.68
N ILE A 67 0.94 -0.90 5.31
CA ILE A 67 -0.15 -1.59 6.00
C ILE A 67 0.30 -2.15 7.34
N GLU A 68 -0.66 -2.56 8.16
CA GLU A 68 -0.41 -3.27 9.40
C GLU A 68 -0.50 -4.80 9.21
N PRO A 69 0.17 -5.60 10.06
CA PRO A 69 -0.02 -7.05 10.05
C PRO A 69 -1.49 -7.45 10.20
N GLY A 70 -1.92 -8.43 9.41
CA GLY A 70 -3.31 -8.88 9.31
C GLY A 70 -4.11 -8.20 8.21
N GLN A 71 -3.61 -7.16 7.58
CA GLN A 71 -4.29 -6.45 6.50
C GLN A 71 -4.04 -7.11 5.13
N THR A 72 -4.99 -6.85 4.22
CA THR A 72 -4.99 -7.44 2.87
C THR A 72 -4.78 -6.35 1.82
N VAL A 73 -3.87 -6.62 0.90
CA VAL A 73 -3.69 -5.83 -0.32
C VAL A 73 -4.30 -6.59 -1.49
N CYS A 74 -5.02 -5.85 -2.33
CA CYS A 74 -5.63 -6.36 -3.55
C CYS A 74 -4.93 -5.74 -4.77
N TRP A 75 -4.78 -6.52 -5.83
CA TRP A 75 -4.31 -6.05 -7.13
C TRP A 75 -5.41 -6.29 -8.15
N SER A 76 -5.81 -5.24 -8.86
CA SER A 76 -6.91 -5.34 -9.83
C SER A 76 -6.65 -4.49 -11.06
N TRP A 77 -6.83 -5.13 -12.22
CA TRP A 77 -6.96 -4.45 -13.50
C TRP A 77 -7.79 -5.29 -14.46
N THR A 78 -8.43 -4.61 -15.39
CA THR A 78 -9.30 -5.23 -16.40
C THR A 78 -8.96 -4.63 -17.76
N ASP A 79 -8.91 -5.49 -18.77
CA ASP A 79 -8.66 -5.13 -20.17
C ASP A 79 -7.42 -4.23 -20.37
N ALA A 80 -6.36 -4.49 -19.59
CA ALA A 80 -5.08 -3.82 -19.76
C ALA A 80 -4.53 -4.05 -21.18
N GLY A 81 -3.92 -3.01 -21.76
CA GLY A 81 -3.36 -3.08 -23.11
C GLY A 81 -2.22 -4.08 -23.29
N MET A 82 -1.63 -4.52 -22.17
CA MET A 82 -0.56 -5.52 -22.08
C MET A 82 -0.84 -6.48 -20.94
N ALA A 83 -0.24 -7.68 -21.00
CA ALA A 83 -0.36 -8.66 -19.94
C ALA A 83 0.58 -8.33 -18.77
N HIS A 84 0.05 -8.39 -17.53
CA HIS A 84 0.77 -8.13 -16.30
C HIS A 84 0.50 -9.20 -15.26
N ASN A 85 1.43 -9.34 -14.33
CA ASN A 85 1.23 -10.15 -13.12
C ASN A 85 1.91 -9.50 -11.92
N VAL A 86 1.65 -10.09 -10.74
CA VAL A 86 2.36 -9.81 -9.50
C VAL A 86 3.22 -11.01 -9.19
N LYS A 87 4.52 -10.82 -8.96
CA LYS A 87 5.43 -11.92 -8.61
C LYS A 87 6.50 -11.44 -7.64
N GLN A 88 6.60 -12.12 -6.50
CA GLN A 88 7.55 -11.78 -5.46
C GLN A 88 9.00 -11.83 -5.95
N VAL A 89 9.77 -10.80 -5.60
CA VAL A 89 11.22 -10.72 -5.81
C VAL A 89 11.96 -10.65 -4.47
N ASP A 90 13.25 -10.96 -4.49
CA ASP A 90 14.08 -11.11 -3.28
C ASP A 90 14.56 -9.78 -2.66
N GLY A 91 14.23 -8.64 -3.27
CA GLY A 91 14.63 -7.34 -2.73
C GLY A 91 14.18 -6.15 -3.56
N PHE A 92 14.53 -4.96 -3.10
CA PHE A 92 14.18 -3.70 -3.75
C PHE A 92 14.68 -3.66 -5.22
N GLN A 93 13.75 -3.46 -6.15
CA GLN A 93 14.01 -3.41 -7.60
C GLN A 93 14.78 -4.62 -8.16
N SER A 94 14.72 -5.75 -7.48
CA SER A 94 15.34 -7.00 -7.93
C SER A 94 14.59 -7.60 -9.13
N SER A 95 15.30 -8.34 -9.94
CA SER A 95 14.75 -9.21 -11.01
C SER A 95 14.82 -10.70 -10.66
N THR A 96 15.25 -11.03 -9.44
CA THR A 96 15.34 -12.42 -8.96
C THR A 96 14.04 -12.80 -8.26
N TYR A 97 13.31 -13.73 -8.84
CA TYR A 97 12.03 -14.19 -8.27
C TYR A 97 12.25 -15.19 -7.12
N VAL A 98 11.42 -15.04 -6.07
CA VAL A 98 11.43 -15.97 -4.93
C VAL A 98 10.77 -17.28 -5.36
N THR A 99 11.48 -18.39 -5.23
CA THR A 99 10.95 -19.72 -5.53
C THR A 99 9.85 -20.09 -4.54
N GLY A 100 8.64 -20.38 -5.05
CA GLY A 100 7.47 -20.64 -4.21
C GLY A 100 6.90 -19.40 -3.51
N GLY A 101 7.39 -18.20 -3.87
CA GLY A 101 6.90 -16.92 -3.38
C GLY A 101 5.49 -16.57 -3.86
N VAL A 102 4.98 -15.45 -3.38
CA VAL A 102 3.65 -14.95 -3.72
C VAL A 102 3.58 -14.57 -5.20
N THR A 103 2.53 -15.01 -5.90
CA THR A 103 2.29 -14.69 -7.31
C THR A 103 0.80 -14.66 -7.62
N SER A 104 0.41 -13.77 -8.52
CA SER A 104 -0.94 -13.75 -9.11
C SER A 104 -1.11 -14.77 -10.25
N GLY A 105 -0.09 -15.58 -10.53
CA GLY A 105 -0.07 -16.52 -11.64
C GLY A 105 0.59 -15.97 -12.91
N ASP A 106 0.23 -16.55 -14.06
CA ASP A 106 0.74 -16.14 -15.36
C ASP A 106 0.28 -14.71 -15.71
N PRO A 107 1.07 -13.95 -16.49
CA PRO A 107 0.69 -12.63 -16.94
C PRO A 107 -0.63 -12.61 -17.72
N ALA A 108 -1.55 -11.72 -17.36
CA ALA A 108 -2.86 -11.57 -18.00
C ALA A 108 -3.25 -10.09 -18.13
N THR A 109 -4.16 -9.81 -19.07
CA THR A 109 -4.72 -8.45 -19.27
C THR A 109 -5.81 -8.10 -18.25
N THR A 110 -6.35 -9.12 -17.58
CA THR A 110 -7.30 -8.95 -16.48
C THR A 110 -6.81 -9.78 -15.31
N VAL A 111 -6.64 -9.15 -14.16
CA VAL A 111 -6.17 -9.78 -12.91
C VAL A 111 -7.02 -9.26 -11.76
N ALA A 112 -7.44 -10.18 -10.91
CA ALA A 112 -7.96 -9.90 -9.57
C ALA A 112 -7.22 -10.85 -8.62
N PHE A 113 -6.36 -10.30 -7.79
CA PHE A 113 -5.49 -11.04 -6.89
C PHE A 113 -5.43 -10.34 -5.54
N HIS A 114 -5.39 -11.07 -4.45
CA HIS A 114 -5.22 -10.51 -3.12
C HIS A 114 -4.23 -11.33 -2.30
N HIS A 115 -3.61 -10.68 -1.32
CA HIS A 115 -2.74 -11.34 -0.35
C HIS A 115 -2.86 -10.67 1.01
N THR A 116 -3.02 -11.48 2.06
CA THR A 116 -3.05 -11.01 3.45
C THR A 116 -1.66 -11.15 4.07
N PHE A 117 -1.13 -10.08 4.62
CA PHE A 117 0.18 -10.04 5.25
C PHE A 117 0.03 -10.16 6.76
N THR A 118 0.58 -11.22 7.36
CA THR A 118 0.39 -11.53 8.79
C THR A 118 1.57 -11.14 9.67
N GLU A 119 2.72 -10.81 9.08
CA GLU A 119 3.96 -10.54 9.79
C GLU A 119 4.59 -9.22 9.34
N ASN A 120 5.34 -8.58 10.24
CA ASN A 120 6.15 -7.42 9.89
C ASN A 120 7.18 -7.79 8.83
N GLN A 121 7.15 -7.14 7.69
CA GLN A 121 8.06 -7.37 6.58
C GLN A 121 8.02 -6.26 5.55
N THR A 122 9.01 -6.18 4.72
CA THR A 122 8.92 -5.48 3.45
C THR A 122 8.82 -6.50 2.32
N PHE A 123 7.71 -6.46 1.61
CA PHE A 123 7.42 -7.35 0.50
C PHE A 123 7.67 -6.63 -0.81
N TYR A 124 8.60 -7.16 -1.62
CA TYR A 124 8.93 -6.64 -2.93
C TYR A 124 8.37 -7.53 -4.03
N TYR A 125 7.82 -6.92 -5.06
CA TYR A 125 7.27 -7.64 -6.21
C TYR A 125 7.54 -6.91 -7.52
N ALA A 126 7.44 -7.64 -8.63
CA ALA A 126 7.60 -7.12 -9.98
C ALA A 126 6.59 -7.75 -10.92
N CYS A 127 6.36 -7.08 -12.06
CA CYS A 127 5.68 -7.66 -13.20
C CYS A 127 6.69 -8.41 -14.07
N GLU A 128 6.46 -9.71 -14.31
CA GLU A 128 7.40 -10.57 -15.05
C GLU A 128 7.74 -10.03 -16.44
N PRO A 129 6.74 -9.71 -17.31
CA PRO A 129 7.03 -9.17 -18.65
C PRO A 129 7.73 -7.82 -18.64
N HIS A 130 7.57 -7.04 -17.57
CA HIS A 130 8.01 -5.64 -17.53
C HIS A 130 9.06 -5.35 -16.45
N VAL A 131 9.70 -6.39 -15.90
CA VAL A 131 10.75 -6.21 -14.89
C VAL A 131 11.94 -5.40 -15.43
N SER A 132 12.28 -5.56 -16.71
CA SER A 132 13.33 -4.77 -17.37
C SER A 132 12.95 -3.28 -17.52
N SER A 133 11.67 -2.95 -17.56
CA SER A 133 11.12 -1.60 -17.55
C SER A 133 10.94 -1.04 -16.13
N LYS A 134 11.47 -1.74 -15.11
CA LYS A 134 11.39 -1.38 -13.70
C LYS A 134 9.96 -1.32 -13.14
N MET A 135 9.06 -2.16 -13.65
CA MET A 135 7.72 -2.32 -13.10
C MET A 135 7.78 -3.13 -11.80
N HIS A 136 8.01 -2.44 -10.70
CA HIS A 136 8.15 -2.99 -9.35
C HIS A 136 7.16 -2.33 -8.40
N GLY A 137 6.87 -3.01 -7.29
CA GLY A 137 6.12 -2.47 -6.19
C GLY A 137 6.65 -2.96 -4.84
N GLU A 138 6.22 -2.28 -3.79
CA GLU A 138 6.66 -2.49 -2.41
C GLU A 138 5.47 -2.40 -1.45
N ILE A 139 5.36 -3.38 -0.56
CA ILE A 139 4.42 -3.34 0.55
C ILE A 139 5.23 -3.37 1.84
N VAL A 140 5.13 -2.32 2.64
CA VAL A 140 5.72 -2.24 3.98
C VAL A 140 4.66 -2.63 4.99
N VAL A 141 4.89 -3.71 5.71
CA VAL A 141 3.97 -4.26 6.71
C VAL A 141 4.51 -3.95 8.10
N GLY A 142 3.76 -3.17 8.88
CA GLY A 142 4.18 -2.71 10.19
C GLY A 142 5.50 -1.93 10.14
N ASP A 143 6.52 -2.40 10.86
CA ASP A 143 7.85 -1.79 10.87
C ASP A 143 8.77 -2.22 9.70
N GLY A 144 8.21 -2.95 8.72
CA GLY A 144 8.97 -3.45 7.56
C GLY A 144 9.90 -4.61 7.87
N GLY A 145 9.75 -5.24 9.04
CA GLY A 145 10.63 -6.32 9.50
C GLY A 145 11.98 -5.84 10.01
N VAL A 146 12.08 -4.58 10.42
CA VAL A 146 13.28 -4.05 11.08
C VAL A 146 13.38 -4.69 12.47
N ASP A 147 14.46 -5.42 12.71
CA ASP A 147 14.74 -6.02 14.02
C ASP A 147 15.18 -4.93 15.01
N THR A 148 14.21 -4.30 15.69
CA THR A 148 14.46 -3.26 16.70
C THR A 148 15.03 -3.83 18.00
N THR A 149 15.24 -5.15 18.08
CA THR A 149 15.83 -5.78 19.29
C THR A 149 17.34 -5.61 19.37
N SER A 150 18.01 -5.16 18.30
CA SER A 150 19.47 -4.98 18.27
C SER A 150 19.96 -3.71 18.97
N ASP A 151 19.11 -2.71 19.20
CA ASP A 151 19.52 -1.42 19.79
C ASP A 151 19.43 -1.35 21.33
N LYS A 152 19.10 -2.46 22.01
CA LYS A 152 19.02 -2.49 23.48
C LYS A 152 20.22 -3.10 24.20
N LYS A 153 21.32 -3.38 23.51
CA LYS A 153 22.48 -4.03 24.11
C LYS A 153 23.79 -3.24 24.04
N GLU A 154 23.73 -1.92 23.95
CA GLU A 154 24.96 -1.12 24.00
C GLU A 154 24.79 0.17 24.82
N SER A 155 24.43 0.02 26.11
CA SER A 155 24.64 1.10 27.09
C SER A 155 24.83 0.62 28.53
N GLU A 156 25.34 -0.58 28.76
CA GLU A 156 25.71 -1.05 30.12
C GLU A 156 27.10 -1.61 30.22
N ASP A 157 28.10 -1.08 29.50
CA ASP A 157 29.53 -1.25 29.86
C ASP A 157 30.39 -0.16 29.19
N ALA A 158 30.10 1.10 29.45
CA ALA A 158 31.11 2.12 29.36
C ALA A 158 31.85 2.16 30.71
N PRO A 159 33.15 1.83 30.76
CA PRO A 159 33.90 2.00 32.00
C PRO A 159 33.86 3.46 32.40
N GLY A 160 33.39 3.73 33.62
CA GLY A 160 33.16 5.06 34.15
C GLY A 160 34.36 5.96 33.98
N PHE A 161 34.26 6.89 33.04
CA PHE A 161 35.11 8.08 33.05
C PHE A 161 34.62 8.97 34.18
N VAL A 162 35.29 8.83 35.33
CA VAL A 162 35.11 9.73 36.47
C VAL A 162 35.33 11.17 35.99
N ALA A 163 34.30 11.97 36.10
CA ALA A 163 34.26 13.40 35.78
C ALA A 163 35.10 14.24 36.77
N SER A 164 36.34 13.80 37.09
CA SER A 164 37.25 14.49 38.04
C SER A 164 38.39 15.25 37.37
N THR A 165 38.59 15.15 36.07
CA THR A 165 39.74 15.80 35.42
C THR A 165 39.42 16.99 34.53
N MET A 166 38.12 17.34 34.37
CA MET A 166 37.73 18.52 33.50
C MET A 166 37.57 19.82 34.27
N VAL A 167 37.61 19.84 35.61
CA VAL A 167 37.47 21.10 36.38
C VAL A 167 38.80 21.83 36.58
N LEU A 168 39.96 21.17 36.42
CA LEU A 168 41.29 21.78 36.59
C LEU A 168 41.83 22.46 35.31
N ALA A 169 41.32 22.17 34.14
CA ALA A 169 41.80 22.77 32.88
C ALA A 169 41.18 24.14 32.59
N MET A 170 40.04 24.47 33.18
CA MET A 170 39.38 25.79 32.94
C MET A 170 39.88 26.92 33.86
N LEU A 171 40.51 26.59 34.99
CA LEU A 171 41.07 27.60 35.91
C LEU A 171 42.45 28.09 35.50
N GLY A 172 43.17 27.35 34.62
CA GLY A 172 44.49 27.76 34.12
C GLY A 172 44.44 28.83 33.00
N ALA A 173 43.35 28.93 32.25
CA ALA A 173 43.24 29.85 31.11
C ALA A 173 42.87 31.28 31.51
N VAL A 174 42.21 31.46 32.67
CA VAL A 174 41.75 32.81 33.12
C VAL A 174 42.92 33.57 33.78
N LEU A 175 43.94 32.90 34.32
CA LEU A 175 45.10 33.58 34.94
C LEU A 175 46.19 34.01 33.95
N PHE A 176 46.12 33.55 32.69
CA PHE A 176 47.12 33.97 31.69
C PHE A 176 46.71 35.23 30.86
N MET A 177 45.46 35.57 30.86
CA MET A 177 44.99 36.80 30.14
C MET A 177 44.95 38.07 30.99
N SER A 178 45.19 37.99 32.30
CA SER A 178 45.16 39.17 33.19
C SER A 178 46.53 39.84 33.36
N ARG A 179 47.59 39.36 32.68
CA ARG A 179 48.95 39.87 32.85
C ARG A 179 49.52 40.61 31.64
N ARG A 180 48.69 40.97 30.66
CA ARG A 180 49.14 41.76 29.49
C ARG A 180 48.35 43.06 29.27
N ARG A 181 48.07 43.82 30.33
CA ARG A 181 47.69 45.22 30.19
C ARG A 181 48.27 45.99 31.35
N SER A 182 49.55 46.32 31.24
CA SER A 182 50.25 47.48 31.84
C SER A 182 51.64 47.54 31.27
N LEU A 183 51.75 48.30 30.19
CA LEU A 183 52.80 49.23 29.80
C LEU A 183 52.45 49.83 28.44
#